data_ccf29aba3ec2d3cf60f1ff391df107dc
#
_entry.id   ccf29aba3ec2d3cf60f1ff391df107dc
#
_cell.length_a   1.000
_cell.length_b   1.000
_cell.length_c   1.000
_cell.angle_alpha   90.00
_cell.angle_beta   90.00
_cell.angle_gamma   90.00
#
_symmetry.space_group_name_H-M   'P 1'
#
loop_
_entity.id
_entity.type
_entity.pdbx_description
1 polymer ?
#
loop_
_entity_poly.entity_id
_entity_poly.type
_entity_poly.pdbx_seq_one_letter_code
_entity_poly.pdbx_strand_id
1 'polypeptide(L)'
;MDCVRAQTYPHWELLLVEDCGPDRSREIIEQYIQITGDTRIRMLTYSANLGAARARNLGVNEAKGRYLAYLDADDLWTPDKLEKELAFLKEKQAAFVFTGYEFADENGKGTGKIVRVPATITYKEALKNTTIFTSTVMFDMEQLSKEQLQMPQIKSEDTALWWRILREGYVACGLDQNLVKYRRAGKSLSSNKLEALRRIWNLYRKAEGMSVPNSAWHFCFWAVRAVKRRV
;
A
#
# COMPACT_ATOMS: atom_id res chain seq x y z
N MET A 1 10.96 2.45 10.39
CA MET A 1 11.44 3.86 10.41
C MET A 1 12.80 3.99 9.74
N ASP A 2 13.81 3.18 10.09
CA ASP A 2 15.17 3.27 9.55
C ASP A 2 15.28 3.16 8.03
N CYS A 3 14.45 2.31 7.39
CA CYS A 3 14.46 2.17 5.93
C CYS A 3 14.00 3.46 5.19
N VAL A 4 13.22 4.32 5.84
CA VAL A 4 12.86 5.64 5.28
C VAL A 4 14.00 6.64 5.49
N ARG A 5 14.64 6.64 6.65
CA ARG A 5 15.81 7.49 6.88
C ARG A 5 17.01 7.13 6.00
N ALA A 6 17.10 5.87 5.59
CA ALA A 6 18.14 5.38 4.70
C ALA A 6 17.88 5.64 3.21
N GLN A 7 16.77 6.33 2.86
CA GLN A 7 16.46 6.64 1.46
C GLN A 7 17.49 7.58 0.85
N THR A 8 17.92 7.28 -0.38
CA THR A 8 18.86 8.11 -1.15
C THR A 8 18.23 9.44 -1.57
N TYR A 9 16.91 9.47 -1.78
CA TYR A 9 16.16 10.70 -2.01
C TYR A 9 15.97 11.47 -0.69
N PRO A 10 16.52 12.69 -0.53
CA PRO A 10 16.58 13.34 0.78
C PRO A 10 15.33 14.15 1.16
N HIS A 11 14.46 14.49 0.19
CA HIS A 11 13.33 15.41 0.39
C HIS A 11 12.04 14.64 0.67
N TRP A 12 11.87 14.15 1.90
CA TRP A 12 10.69 13.43 2.35
C TRP A 12 10.23 13.92 3.73
N GLU A 13 8.98 13.71 4.03
CA GLU A 13 8.43 13.70 5.38
C GLU A 13 7.90 12.30 5.70
N LEU A 14 8.01 11.88 6.94
CA LEU A 14 7.48 10.61 7.43
C LEU A 14 6.38 10.89 8.46
N LEU A 15 5.16 10.50 8.13
CA LEU A 15 4.01 10.58 9.01
C LEU A 15 3.75 9.21 9.62
N LEU A 16 4.06 9.04 10.89
CA LEU A 16 3.82 7.82 11.65
C LEU A 16 2.44 7.93 12.31
N VAL A 17 1.46 7.23 11.75
CA VAL A 17 0.09 7.27 12.29
C VAL A 17 -0.10 6.12 13.26
N GLU A 18 -0.22 6.45 14.54
CA GLU A 18 -0.49 5.51 15.62
C GLU A 18 -2.00 5.49 15.89
N ASP A 19 -2.63 4.32 15.70
CA ASP A 19 -4.08 4.13 15.77
C ASP A 19 -4.54 3.58 17.13
N CYS A 20 -3.96 4.05 18.22
CA CYS A 20 -4.32 3.67 19.58
C CYS A 20 -4.34 2.14 19.78
N GLY A 21 -3.24 1.48 19.34
CA GLY A 21 -3.05 0.04 19.52
C GLY A 21 -2.79 -0.32 20.99
N PRO A 22 -3.03 -1.60 21.37
CA PRO A 22 -2.81 -2.08 22.74
C PRO A 22 -1.33 -2.35 23.05
N ASP A 23 -0.44 -2.14 22.10
CA ASP A 23 0.99 -2.43 22.21
C ASP A 23 1.80 -1.16 22.57
N ARG A 24 3.13 -1.29 22.56
CA ARG A 24 4.04 -0.19 22.88
C ARG A 24 4.46 0.64 21.66
N SER A 25 3.75 0.57 20.55
CA SER A 25 4.12 1.27 19.30
C SER A 25 4.26 2.77 19.51
N ARG A 26 3.36 3.38 20.27
CA ARG A 26 3.41 4.81 20.60
C ARG A 26 4.70 5.19 21.31
N GLU A 27 5.04 4.50 22.38
CA GLU A 27 6.26 4.76 23.15
C GLU A 27 7.52 4.60 22.29
N ILE A 28 7.55 3.56 21.44
CA ILE A 28 8.66 3.29 20.53
C ILE A 28 8.83 4.44 19.51
N ILE A 29 7.72 4.94 18.96
CA ILE A 29 7.74 6.06 18.01
C ILE A 29 8.23 7.34 18.71
N GLU A 30 7.69 7.68 19.88
CA GLU A 30 8.09 8.86 20.65
C GLU A 30 9.59 8.84 20.99
N GLN A 31 10.08 7.71 21.49
CA GLN A 31 11.52 7.51 21.76
C GLN A 31 12.37 7.64 20.49
N TYR A 32 11.92 7.06 19.38
CA TYR A 32 12.64 7.14 18.12
C TYR A 32 12.79 8.58 17.62
N ILE A 33 11.69 9.35 17.67
CA ILE A 33 11.69 10.78 17.28
C ILE A 33 12.65 11.56 18.19
N GLN A 34 12.60 11.32 19.50
CA GLN A 34 13.45 12.00 20.47
C GLN A 34 14.95 11.67 20.24
N ILE A 35 15.28 10.41 20.05
CA ILE A 35 16.68 9.96 19.85
C ILE A 35 17.25 10.48 18.53
N THR A 36 16.45 10.47 17.47
CA THR A 36 16.95 10.86 16.14
C THR A 36 16.98 12.37 15.92
N GLY A 37 16.10 13.12 16.59
CA GLY A 37 15.93 14.56 16.39
C GLY A 37 15.59 14.95 14.94
N ASP A 38 15.14 14.01 14.10
CA ASP A 38 14.86 14.25 12.68
C ASP A 38 13.51 14.96 12.52
N THR A 39 13.54 16.24 12.21
CA THR A 39 12.36 17.09 12.09
C THR A 39 11.42 16.73 10.94
N ARG A 40 11.85 15.87 10.01
CA ARG A 40 11.03 15.34 8.93
C ARG A 40 10.07 14.24 9.39
N ILE A 41 10.24 13.72 10.63
CA ILE A 41 9.42 12.65 11.19
C ILE A 41 8.42 13.25 12.16
N ARG A 42 7.15 12.98 11.93
CA ARG A 42 6.05 13.42 12.82
C ARG A 42 5.16 12.23 13.18
N MET A 43 4.73 12.17 14.44
CA MET A 43 3.71 11.22 14.87
C MET A 43 2.32 11.89 14.83
N LEU A 44 1.34 11.16 14.31
CA LEU A 44 -0.07 11.50 14.31
C LEU A 44 -0.81 10.44 15.12
N THR A 45 -1.76 10.84 15.96
CA THR A 45 -2.48 9.90 16.83
C THR A 45 -3.97 10.14 16.82
N TYR A 46 -4.73 9.08 17.03
CA TYR A 46 -6.14 9.14 17.41
C TYR A 46 -6.31 8.89 18.92
N SER A 47 -7.44 9.30 19.47
CA SER A 47 -7.82 9.01 20.86
C SER A 47 -8.43 7.61 21.03
N ALA A 48 -8.70 6.88 19.95
CA ALA A 48 -9.26 5.54 19.94
C ALA A 48 -8.80 4.80 18.67
N ASN A 49 -8.79 3.46 18.71
CA ASN A 49 -8.50 2.65 17.52
C ASN A 49 -9.64 2.77 16.51
N LEU A 50 -9.35 3.34 15.35
CA LEU A 50 -10.31 3.61 14.27
C LEU A 50 -10.06 2.75 13.02
N GLY A 51 -8.99 1.96 13.02
CA GLY A 51 -8.61 1.03 11.96
C GLY A 51 -7.77 1.64 10.84
N ALA A 52 -7.14 0.76 10.06
CA ALA A 52 -6.11 1.10 9.07
C ALA A 52 -6.56 2.14 8.03
N ALA A 53 -7.82 2.08 7.55
CA ALA A 53 -8.33 3.04 6.59
C ALA A 53 -8.31 4.47 7.14
N ARG A 54 -8.79 4.68 8.37
CA ARG A 54 -8.80 6.01 9.00
C ARG A 54 -7.38 6.47 9.32
N ALA A 55 -6.52 5.57 9.78
CA ALA A 55 -5.13 5.90 10.05
C ALA A 55 -4.43 6.41 8.77
N ARG A 56 -4.56 5.70 7.65
CA ARG A 56 -4.00 6.16 6.37
C ARG A 56 -4.62 7.46 5.88
N ASN A 57 -5.93 7.64 6.05
CA ASN A 57 -6.62 8.89 5.68
C ASN A 57 -6.13 10.09 6.49
N LEU A 58 -5.85 9.92 7.78
CA LEU A 58 -5.22 10.97 8.58
C LEU A 58 -3.85 11.35 8.00
N GLY A 59 -3.04 10.37 7.65
CA GLY A 59 -1.75 10.60 6.98
C GLY A 59 -1.91 11.38 5.68
N VAL A 60 -2.88 11.02 4.82
CA VAL A 60 -3.19 11.73 3.57
C VAL A 60 -3.56 13.20 3.83
N ASN A 61 -4.42 13.45 4.81
CA ASN A 61 -4.88 14.80 5.13
C ASN A 61 -3.74 15.69 5.62
N GLU A 62 -2.83 15.14 6.42
CA GLU A 62 -1.70 15.83 7.03
C GLU A 62 -0.46 15.92 6.13
N ALA A 63 -0.43 15.17 5.04
CA ALA A 63 0.67 15.18 4.08
C ALA A 63 0.81 16.54 3.39
N LYS A 64 2.05 17.02 3.28
CA LYS A 64 2.42 18.31 2.67
C LYS A 64 3.16 18.13 1.35
N GLY A 65 3.74 16.95 1.12
CA GLY A 65 4.48 16.64 -0.09
C GLY A 65 3.56 16.50 -1.31
N ARG A 66 4.09 16.79 -2.50
CA ARG A 66 3.39 16.54 -3.77
C ARG A 66 3.18 15.05 -4.01
N TYR A 67 4.13 14.21 -3.63
CA TYR A 67 4.06 12.77 -3.85
C TYR A 67 3.73 12.05 -2.56
N LEU A 68 2.77 11.13 -2.62
CA LEU A 68 2.33 10.33 -1.48
C LEU A 68 2.70 8.87 -1.70
N ALA A 69 3.36 8.26 -0.72
CA ALA A 69 3.64 6.83 -0.70
C ALA A 69 3.21 6.22 0.64
N TYR A 70 2.77 4.98 0.62
CA TYR A 70 2.41 4.24 1.83
C TYR A 70 3.49 3.21 2.19
N LEU A 71 3.69 3.02 3.47
CA LEU A 71 4.55 1.98 4.02
C LEU A 71 3.86 1.35 5.24
N ASP A 72 3.50 0.08 5.14
CA ASP A 72 2.98 -0.67 6.29
C ASP A 72 4.12 -0.91 7.31
N ALA A 73 3.79 -0.85 8.61
CA ALA A 73 4.78 -0.83 9.69
C ALA A 73 5.65 -2.10 9.76
N ASP A 74 5.18 -3.18 9.19
CA ASP A 74 5.86 -4.47 9.11
C ASP A 74 6.69 -4.67 7.84
N ASP A 75 6.71 -3.71 6.90
CA ASP A 75 7.45 -3.80 5.64
C ASP A 75 8.73 -2.98 5.64
N LEU A 76 9.58 -3.24 4.63
CA LEU A 76 10.83 -2.49 4.44
C LEU A 76 10.96 -2.03 2.99
N TRP A 77 11.48 -0.81 2.81
CA TRP A 77 11.89 -0.28 1.51
C TRP A 77 13.38 -0.47 1.27
N THR A 78 13.78 -0.69 0.00
CA THR A 78 15.18 -0.57 -0.39
C THR A 78 15.62 0.90 -0.31
N PRO A 79 16.92 1.18 -0.10
CA PRO A 79 17.39 2.57 0.06
C PRO A 79 17.11 3.51 -1.12
N ASP A 80 16.95 2.97 -2.31
CA ASP A 80 16.77 3.69 -3.57
C ASP A 80 15.30 3.74 -4.06
N LYS A 81 14.35 3.25 -3.23
CA LYS A 81 12.93 3.15 -3.65
C LYS A 81 12.33 4.50 -4.02
N LEU A 82 12.41 5.49 -3.14
CA LEU A 82 11.78 6.79 -3.40
C LEU A 82 12.37 7.47 -4.63
N GLU A 83 13.67 7.43 -4.80
CA GLU A 83 14.36 8.03 -5.93
C GLU A 83 13.93 7.38 -7.25
N LYS A 84 13.97 6.06 -7.33
CA LYS A 84 13.62 5.29 -8.53
C LYS A 84 12.15 5.41 -8.89
N GLU A 85 11.29 5.29 -7.90
CA GLU A 85 9.85 5.35 -8.13
C GLU A 85 9.40 6.75 -8.54
N LEU A 86 9.98 7.80 -7.94
CA LEU A 86 9.73 9.19 -8.31
C LEU A 86 10.24 9.49 -9.74
N ALA A 87 11.43 9.02 -10.09
CA ALA A 87 11.97 9.19 -11.45
C ALA A 87 11.06 8.52 -12.48
N PHE A 88 10.60 7.30 -12.20
CA PHE A 88 9.67 6.55 -13.06
C PHE A 88 8.31 7.24 -13.19
N LEU A 89 7.74 7.72 -12.08
CA LEU A 89 6.48 8.46 -12.08
C LEU A 89 6.55 9.69 -12.98
N LYS A 90 7.65 10.46 -12.88
CA LYS A 90 7.88 11.64 -13.72
C LYS A 90 8.09 11.27 -15.19
N GLU A 91 8.88 10.23 -15.49
CA GLU A 91 9.09 9.73 -16.86
C GLU A 91 7.78 9.35 -17.53
N LYS A 92 6.90 8.64 -16.80
CA LYS A 92 5.59 8.21 -17.30
C LYS A 92 4.51 9.28 -17.25
N GLN A 93 4.78 10.41 -16.61
CA GLN A 93 3.77 11.44 -16.31
C GLN A 93 2.52 10.84 -15.65
N ALA A 94 2.73 9.83 -14.79
CA ALA A 94 1.67 9.01 -14.22
C ALA A 94 1.16 9.62 -12.91
N ALA A 95 -0.16 9.52 -12.68
CA ALA A 95 -0.76 9.87 -11.39
C ALA A 95 -0.57 8.78 -10.34
N PHE A 96 -0.37 7.52 -10.77
CA PHE A 96 -0.31 6.33 -9.94
C PHE A 96 0.75 5.36 -10.46
N VAL A 97 1.74 5.07 -9.64
CA VAL A 97 2.78 4.06 -9.92
C VAL A 97 2.88 3.05 -8.79
N PHE A 98 3.43 1.88 -9.09
CA PHE A 98 3.69 0.83 -8.10
C PHE A 98 4.88 -0.03 -8.52
N THR A 99 5.49 -0.73 -7.55
CA THR A 99 6.72 -1.50 -7.78
C THR A 99 6.52 -2.99 -7.54
N GLY A 100 7.47 -3.81 -8.02
CA GLY A 100 7.65 -5.18 -7.57
C GLY A 100 8.08 -5.24 -6.11
N TYR A 101 7.93 -6.43 -5.51
CA TYR A 101 8.33 -6.69 -4.14
C TYR A 101 8.81 -8.12 -3.93
N GLU A 102 9.58 -8.33 -2.88
CA GLU A 102 10.06 -9.63 -2.44
C GLU A 102 9.42 -10.01 -1.11
N PHE A 103 9.02 -11.27 -0.98
CA PHE A 103 8.65 -11.80 0.32
C PHE A 103 9.87 -11.90 1.23
N ALA A 104 9.74 -11.49 2.48
CA ALA A 104 10.77 -11.55 3.48
C ALA A 104 10.28 -12.26 4.75
N ASP A 105 11.22 -12.83 5.52
CA ASP A 105 10.96 -13.36 6.84
C ASP A 105 10.72 -12.24 7.87
N GLU A 106 10.47 -12.62 9.11
CA GLU A 106 10.23 -11.68 10.23
C GLU A 106 11.42 -10.75 10.50
N ASN A 107 12.64 -11.14 10.15
CA ASN A 107 13.86 -10.35 10.29
C ASN A 107 14.12 -9.44 9.07
N GLY A 108 13.25 -9.45 8.06
CA GLY A 108 13.41 -8.68 6.83
C GLY A 108 14.39 -9.28 5.81
N LYS A 109 14.84 -10.53 6.02
CA LYS A 109 15.66 -11.24 5.05
C LYS A 109 14.78 -11.75 3.91
N GLY A 110 15.12 -11.37 2.68
CA GLY A 110 14.41 -11.81 1.48
C GLY A 110 14.42 -13.33 1.32
N THR A 111 13.30 -13.88 0.88
CA THR A 111 13.14 -15.32 0.64
C THR A 111 13.52 -15.76 -0.78
N GLY A 112 13.89 -14.80 -1.64
CA GLY A 112 14.11 -15.03 -3.08
C GLY A 112 12.80 -15.09 -3.90
N LYS A 113 11.65 -15.06 -3.25
CA LYS A 113 10.35 -15.04 -3.93
C LYS A 113 9.95 -13.62 -4.28
N ILE A 114 10.16 -13.25 -5.54
CA ILE A 114 9.87 -11.92 -6.07
C ILE A 114 8.53 -11.92 -6.80
N VAL A 115 7.70 -10.93 -6.50
CA VAL A 115 6.47 -10.65 -7.24
C VAL A 115 6.78 -9.58 -8.28
N ARG A 116 6.77 -9.98 -9.56
CA ARG A 116 6.92 -9.12 -10.72
C ARG A 116 5.63 -8.38 -11.02
N VAL A 117 5.76 -7.20 -11.61
CA VAL A 117 4.62 -6.36 -11.93
C VAL A 117 4.51 -6.11 -13.45
N PRO A 118 3.28 -6.01 -13.99
CA PRO A 118 3.09 -5.62 -15.39
C PRO A 118 3.41 -4.13 -15.56
N ALA A 119 3.70 -3.72 -16.80
CA ALA A 119 3.99 -2.32 -17.13
C ALA A 119 2.83 -1.38 -16.80
N THR A 120 1.60 -1.84 -16.95
CA THR A 120 0.39 -1.07 -16.62
C THR A 120 -0.70 -1.97 -16.04
N ILE A 121 -1.59 -1.37 -15.26
CA ILE A 121 -2.84 -1.99 -14.80
C ILE A 121 -3.99 -0.98 -15.02
N THR A 122 -4.96 -1.39 -15.81
CA THR A 122 -6.25 -0.72 -15.99
C THR A 122 -7.28 -1.23 -14.99
N TYR A 123 -8.42 -0.55 -14.86
CA TYR A 123 -9.53 -1.02 -14.02
C TYR A 123 -9.96 -2.47 -14.31
N LYS A 124 -10.13 -2.82 -15.61
CA LYS A 124 -10.53 -4.19 -16.02
C LYS A 124 -9.52 -5.25 -15.63
N GLU A 125 -8.24 -4.91 -15.61
CA GLU A 125 -7.16 -5.80 -15.20
C GLU A 125 -7.05 -5.89 -13.67
N ALA A 126 -7.22 -4.77 -12.96
CA ALA A 126 -7.20 -4.71 -11.51
C ALA A 126 -8.30 -5.57 -10.88
N LEU A 127 -9.49 -5.63 -11.45
CA LEU A 127 -10.55 -6.52 -11.01
C LEU A 127 -10.15 -8.01 -11.00
N LYS A 128 -9.16 -8.39 -11.77
CA LYS A 128 -8.65 -9.77 -11.89
C LYS A 128 -7.29 -9.98 -11.25
N ASN A 129 -6.71 -8.93 -10.67
CA ASN A 129 -5.32 -8.94 -10.21
C ASN A 129 -5.19 -8.31 -8.82
N THR A 130 -4.26 -8.82 -8.03
CA THR A 130 -3.93 -8.34 -6.68
C THR A 130 -2.45 -8.03 -6.56
N THR A 131 -1.82 -7.58 -7.64
CA THR A 131 -0.36 -7.34 -7.66
C THR A 131 0.00 -6.03 -6.98
N ILE A 132 -0.89 -5.04 -6.98
CA ILE A 132 -0.65 -3.75 -6.33
C ILE A 132 -0.74 -3.95 -4.80
N PHE A 133 0.37 -3.73 -4.14
CA PHE A 133 0.50 -3.88 -2.69
C PHE A 133 0.73 -2.51 -2.04
N THR A 134 0.15 -2.25 -0.88
CA THR A 134 0.11 -0.92 -0.25
C THR A 134 1.50 -0.28 -0.12
N SER A 135 2.50 -1.01 0.36
CA SER A 135 3.86 -0.48 0.54
C SER A 135 4.63 -0.23 -0.77
N THR A 136 4.04 -0.58 -1.94
CA THR A 136 4.68 -0.41 -3.25
C THR A 136 4.24 0.81 -4.03
N VAL A 137 3.22 1.54 -3.57
CA VAL A 137 2.56 2.58 -4.36
C VAL A 137 3.13 3.98 -4.10
N MET A 138 3.09 4.82 -5.15
CA MET A 138 3.28 6.26 -5.07
C MET A 138 2.26 6.98 -5.96
N PHE A 139 1.75 8.11 -5.47
CA PHE A 139 0.76 8.97 -6.14
C PHE A 139 1.29 10.37 -6.34
N ASP A 140 0.90 11.01 -7.43
CA ASP A 140 1.09 12.45 -7.66
C ASP A 140 -0.18 13.20 -7.20
N MET A 141 -0.07 13.95 -6.12
CA MET A 141 -1.17 14.69 -5.53
C MET A 141 -1.55 15.98 -6.30
N GLU A 142 -0.81 16.34 -7.35
CA GLU A 142 -1.26 17.35 -8.31
C GLU A 142 -2.26 16.77 -9.33
N GLN A 143 -2.24 15.45 -9.55
CA GLN A 143 -3.15 14.76 -10.45
C GLN A 143 -4.29 14.05 -9.71
N LEU A 144 -4.08 13.65 -8.45
CA LEU A 144 -5.04 12.97 -7.58
C LEU A 144 -5.22 13.77 -6.30
N SER A 145 -6.41 14.32 -6.08
CA SER A 145 -6.70 15.10 -4.88
C SER A 145 -6.68 14.24 -3.61
N LYS A 146 -6.54 14.89 -2.45
CA LYS A 146 -6.61 14.19 -1.15
C LYS A 146 -7.93 13.45 -0.97
N GLU A 147 -9.03 13.98 -1.49
CA GLU A 147 -10.36 13.36 -1.45
C GLU A 147 -10.40 12.07 -2.26
N GLN A 148 -9.77 12.07 -3.44
CA GLN A 148 -9.65 10.88 -4.28
C GLN A 148 -8.75 9.81 -3.65
N LEU A 149 -7.80 10.20 -2.79
CA LEU A 149 -6.89 9.29 -2.09
C LEU A 149 -7.44 8.79 -0.73
N GLN A 150 -8.65 9.19 -0.31
CA GLN A 150 -9.27 8.66 0.91
C GLN A 150 -9.65 7.19 0.77
N MET A 151 -9.16 6.34 1.64
CA MET A 151 -9.55 4.93 1.71
C MET A 151 -10.95 4.78 2.31
N PRO A 152 -11.85 3.98 1.69
CA PRO A 152 -13.16 3.70 2.25
C PRO A 152 -13.04 2.82 3.51
N GLN A 153 -13.98 2.99 4.45
CA GLN A 153 -14.01 2.20 5.70
C GLN A 153 -14.62 0.81 5.48
N ILE A 154 -13.96 0.02 4.66
CA ILE A 154 -14.33 -1.38 4.37
C ILE A 154 -13.08 -2.26 4.45
N LYS A 155 -13.27 -3.56 4.56
CA LYS A 155 -12.14 -4.51 4.51
C LYS A 155 -11.52 -4.54 3.10
N SER A 156 -10.20 -4.55 3.01
CA SER A 156 -9.40 -4.35 1.78
C SER A 156 -9.61 -2.95 1.17
N GLU A 157 -9.52 -1.97 2.05
CA GLU A 157 -9.66 -0.55 1.79
C GLU A 157 -8.69 -0.04 0.72
N ASP A 158 -7.48 -0.58 0.71
CA ASP A 158 -6.44 -0.35 -0.29
C ASP A 158 -6.89 -0.76 -1.69
N THR A 159 -7.32 -2.01 -1.84
CA THR A 159 -7.83 -2.55 -3.11
C THR A 159 -9.04 -1.76 -3.60
N ALA A 160 -9.95 -1.38 -2.71
CA ALA A 160 -11.11 -0.56 -3.06
C ALA A 160 -10.69 0.83 -3.55
N LEU A 161 -9.69 1.44 -2.92
CA LEU A 161 -9.13 2.71 -3.37
C LEU A 161 -8.51 2.58 -4.77
N TRP A 162 -7.67 1.54 -5.00
CA TRP A 162 -7.07 1.31 -6.32
C TRP A 162 -8.14 1.15 -7.39
N TRP A 163 -9.17 0.35 -7.16
CA TRP A 163 -10.25 0.15 -8.13
C TRP A 163 -11.01 1.45 -8.41
N ARG A 164 -11.27 2.28 -7.40
CA ARG A 164 -11.94 3.57 -7.58
C ARG A 164 -11.13 4.50 -8.48
N ILE A 165 -9.83 4.69 -8.20
CA ILE A 165 -8.95 5.54 -9.00
C ILE A 165 -8.89 5.03 -10.45
N LEU A 166 -8.70 3.73 -10.64
CA LEU A 166 -8.62 3.14 -11.98
C LEU A 166 -9.95 3.20 -12.73
N ARG A 167 -11.09 3.15 -12.04
CA ARG A 167 -12.43 3.33 -12.63
C ARG A 167 -12.68 4.75 -13.12
N GLU A 168 -12.05 5.74 -12.49
CA GLU A 168 -12.09 7.14 -12.91
C GLU A 168 -11.25 7.40 -14.19
N GLY A 169 -10.60 6.39 -14.73
CA GLY A 169 -9.87 6.46 -16.00
C GLY A 169 -8.35 6.55 -15.84
N TYR A 170 -7.84 6.60 -14.62
CA TYR A 170 -6.40 6.53 -14.39
C TYR A 170 -5.86 5.13 -14.71
N VAL A 171 -4.56 5.06 -15.00
CA VAL A 171 -3.82 3.81 -15.22
C VAL A 171 -2.70 3.74 -14.20
N ALA A 172 -2.58 2.61 -13.51
CA ALA A 172 -1.43 2.38 -12.64
C ALA A 172 -0.24 1.89 -13.49
N CYS A 173 0.90 2.57 -13.41
CA CYS A 173 2.12 2.19 -14.10
C CYS A 173 3.04 1.38 -13.18
N GLY A 174 3.47 0.21 -13.64
CA GLY A 174 4.30 -0.71 -12.86
C GLY A 174 5.78 -0.58 -13.19
N LEU A 175 6.59 -0.28 -12.18
CA LEU A 175 8.04 -0.35 -12.24
C LEU A 175 8.49 -1.76 -11.80
N ASP A 176 8.88 -2.61 -12.77
CA ASP A 176 9.25 -4.01 -12.48
C ASP A 176 10.63 -4.11 -11.83
N GLN A 177 10.78 -3.47 -10.69
CA GLN A 177 11.93 -3.56 -9.81
C GLN A 177 11.49 -3.97 -8.40
N ASN A 178 12.30 -4.81 -7.74
CA ASN A 178 12.06 -5.24 -6.36
C ASN A 178 12.56 -4.16 -5.40
N LEU A 179 11.68 -3.23 -4.99
CA LEU A 179 12.01 -2.11 -4.13
C LEU A 179 11.38 -2.20 -2.74
N VAL A 180 10.62 -3.26 -2.48
CA VAL A 180 9.93 -3.49 -1.21
C VAL A 180 10.15 -4.92 -0.73
N LYS A 181 10.42 -5.09 0.55
CA LYS A 181 10.42 -6.38 1.24
C LYS A 181 9.14 -6.52 2.05
N TYR A 182 8.26 -7.40 1.59
CA TYR A 182 7.02 -7.74 2.26
C TYR A 182 7.28 -8.78 3.34
N ARG A 183 7.31 -8.35 4.61
CA ARG A 183 7.54 -9.26 5.73
C ARG A 183 6.29 -10.07 6.05
N ARG A 184 6.49 -11.36 6.29
CA ARG A 184 5.46 -12.27 6.75
C ARG A 184 5.77 -12.76 8.16
N ALA A 185 5.08 -12.21 9.15
CA ALA A 185 5.01 -12.83 10.45
C ALA A 185 4.09 -14.08 10.37
N GLY A 186 4.43 -15.14 11.08
CA GLY A 186 3.72 -16.43 11.03
C GLY A 186 2.21 -16.37 11.34
N LYS A 187 1.75 -15.33 12.06
CA LYS A 187 0.33 -15.05 12.35
C LYS A 187 0.01 -13.62 11.87
N SER A 188 -0.23 -13.44 10.58
CA SER A 188 -0.70 -12.15 10.05
C SER A 188 -2.21 -12.12 9.87
N LEU A 189 -2.82 -10.93 9.92
CA LEU A 189 -4.26 -10.71 9.63
C LEU A 189 -4.68 -11.24 8.26
N SER A 190 -3.72 -11.36 7.33
CA SER A 190 -3.92 -11.90 5.97
C SER A 190 -3.81 -13.43 5.89
N SER A 191 -3.53 -14.14 6.98
CA SER A 191 -3.34 -15.61 6.98
C SER A 191 -4.65 -16.40 6.79
N ASN A 192 -5.80 -15.81 7.14
CA ASN A 192 -7.09 -16.46 7.00
C ASN A 192 -7.59 -16.41 5.55
N LYS A 193 -7.42 -17.53 4.83
CA LYS A 193 -7.79 -17.65 3.40
C LYS A 193 -9.28 -17.44 3.15
N LEU A 194 -10.16 -17.95 4.02
CA LEU A 194 -11.62 -17.79 3.88
C LEU A 194 -12.04 -16.32 4.05
N GLU A 195 -11.43 -15.64 5.01
CA GLU A 195 -11.65 -14.20 5.20
C GLU A 195 -11.19 -13.39 3.96
N ALA A 196 -10.05 -13.74 3.36
CA ALA A 196 -9.58 -13.10 2.13
C ALA A 196 -10.55 -13.29 0.96
N LEU A 197 -11.10 -14.49 0.77
CA LEU A 197 -12.11 -14.78 -0.23
C LEU A 197 -13.38 -13.94 0.01
N ARG A 198 -13.87 -13.89 1.27
CA ARG A 198 -15.04 -13.08 1.64
C ARG A 198 -14.83 -11.59 1.39
N ARG A 199 -13.66 -11.06 1.71
CA ARG A 199 -13.33 -9.64 1.51
C ARG A 199 -13.40 -9.26 0.04
N ILE A 200 -12.77 -10.03 -0.84
CA ILE A 200 -12.78 -9.76 -2.28
C ILE A 200 -14.18 -9.93 -2.88
N TRP A 201 -14.93 -10.96 -2.46
CA TRP A 201 -16.31 -11.11 -2.88
C TRP A 201 -17.15 -9.90 -2.49
N ASN A 202 -16.99 -9.40 -1.26
CA ASN A 202 -17.70 -8.20 -0.79
C ASN A 202 -17.28 -6.94 -1.56
N LEU A 203 -16.04 -6.81 -2.00
CA LEU A 203 -15.61 -5.70 -2.85
C LEU A 203 -16.40 -5.70 -4.16
N TYR A 204 -16.47 -6.83 -4.89
CA TYR A 204 -17.26 -6.91 -6.11
C TYR A 204 -18.74 -6.61 -5.87
N ARG A 205 -19.33 -7.19 -4.82
CA ARG A 205 -20.76 -7.10 -4.56
C ARG A 205 -21.21 -5.78 -3.95
N LYS A 206 -20.44 -5.26 -2.99
CA LYS A 206 -20.85 -4.10 -2.18
C LYS A 206 -20.17 -2.81 -2.58
N ALA A 207 -18.88 -2.84 -2.92
CA ALA A 207 -18.15 -1.64 -3.32
C ALA A 207 -18.38 -1.32 -4.82
N GLU A 208 -18.31 -2.35 -5.68
CA GLU A 208 -18.47 -2.17 -7.13
C GLU A 208 -19.92 -2.39 -7.63
N GLY A 209 -20.84 -2.87 -6.78
CA GLY A 209 -22.25 -3.09 -7.16
C GLY A 209 -22.47 -4.13 -8.28
N MET A 210 -21.48 -4.98 -8.53
CA MET A 210 -21.53 -5.94 -9.65
C MET A 210 -22.63 -7.00 -9.46
N SER A 211 -23.23 -7.48 -10.55
CA SER A 211 -24.12 -8.64 -10.53
C SER A 211 -23.39 -9.90 -10.08
N VAL A 212 -24.13 -10.91 -9.58
CA VAL A 212 -23.56 -12.19 -9.13
C VAL A 212 -22.73 -12.87 -10.24
N PRO A 213 -23.24 -13.02 -11.50
CA PRO A 213 -22.47 -13.64 -12.56
C PRO A 213 -21.17 -12.91 -12.87
N ASN A 214 -21.21 -11.57 -12.93
CA ASN A 214 -20.03 -10.75 -13.19
C ASN A 214 -19.00 -10.84 -12.04
N SER A 215 -19.46 -10.81 -10.80
CA SER A 215 -18.62 -11.01 -9.62
C SER A 215 -17.94 -12.38 -9.63
N ALA A 216 -18.67 -13.45 -9.95
CA ALA A 216 -18.13 -14.81 -10.03
C ALA A 216 -17.07 -14.92 -11.13
N TRP A 217 -17.31 -14.31 -12.29
CA TRP A 217 -16.33 -14.29 -13.39
C TRP A 217 -15.00 -13.66 -12.96
N HIS A 218 -15.02 -12.46 -12.41
CA HIS A 218 -13.79 -11.79 -11.95
C HIS A 218 -13.14 -12.53 -10.79
N PHE A 219 -13.93 -13.06 -9.86
CA PHE A 219 -13.45 -13.81 -8.71
C PHE A 219 -12.68 -15.08 -9.11
N CYS A 220 -13.12 -15.83 -10.13
CA CYS A 220 -12.40 -16.99 -10.63
C CYS A 220 -10.97 -16.63 -11.10
N PHE A 221 -10.83 -15.56 -11.88
CA PHE A 221 -9.50 -15.10 -12.33
C PHE A 221 -8.63 -14.63 -11.16
N TRP A 222 -9.24 -13.87 -10.22
CA TRP A 222 -8.54 -13.43 -9.03
C TRP A 222 -8.01 -14.62 -8.21
N ALA A 223 -8.84 -15.64 -7.98
CA ALA A 223 -8.48 -16.83 -7.20
C ALA A 223 -7.30 -17.60 -7.83
N VAL A 224 -7.36 -17.83 -9.14
CA VAL A 224 -6.27 -18.51 -9.90
C VAL A 224 -4.95 -17.71 -9.76
N ARG A 225 -4.98 -16.39 -9.92
CA ARG A 225 -3.78 -15.56 -9.80
C ARG A 225 -3.26 -15.50 -8.37
N ALA A 226 -4.16 -15.44 -7.38
CA ALA A 226 -3.78 -15.45 -5.96
C ALA A 226 -3.05 -16.76 -5.56
N VAL A 227 -3.47 -17.91 -6.14
CA VAL A 227 -2.77 -19.20 -5.95
C VAL A 227 -1.41 -19.17 -6.64
N LYS A 228 -1.34 -18.81 -7.94
CA LYS A 228 -0.08 -18.75 -8.69
C LYS A 228 0.98 -17.86 -8.04
N ARG A 229 0.57 -16.75 -7.42
CA ARG A 229 1.48 -15.85 -6.72
C ARG A 229 2.07 -16.47 -5.44
N ARG A 230 1.40 -17.44 -4.84
CA ARG A 230 1.82 -18.10 -3.58
C ARG A 230 2.66 -19.37 -3.80
N VAL A 231 2.54 -20.00 -4.93
CA VAL A 231 3.37 -21.11 -5.38
C VAL A 231 4.63 -20.58 -6.07
#